data_e7dc72df124a1e0d7995c7aaa2fc7ab2
#
_entry.id   e7dc72df124a1e0d7995c7aaa2fc7ab2
#
_cell.length_a   1.000
_cell.length_b   1.000
_cell.length_c   1.000
_cell.angle_alpha   90.00
_cell.angle_beta   90.00
_cell.angle_gamma   90.00
#
_symmetry.space_group_name_H-M   'P 1'
#
loop_
_entity.id
_entity.type
_entity.pdbx_description
1 polymer ?
#
loop_
_entity_poly.entity_id
_entity_poly.type
_entity_poly.pdbx_seq_one_letter_code
_entity_poly.pdbx_strand_id
1 'polypeptide(L)'
;MASDISVLILARNEEANIRECIESCTFAGEVIVIDDFSTDDTEKIAEACGARVIRRAMDGDWGGQQTFAVEQARCGWIFFIDADERCTPEAAEEIARTVEKGEKAAYWLRRQNRFRYNKAV
;
A
#
# COMPACT_ATOMS: atom_id res chain seq x y z
N MET A 1 14.58 4.88 -12.09
CA MET A 1 14.39 5.97 -11.14
C MET A 1 13.18 5.68 -10.28
N ALA A 2 13.30 5.85 -8.97
CA ALA A 2 12.18 5.59 -8.07
C ALA A 2 11.08 6.60 -8.29
N SER A 3 9.83 6.17 -8.23
CA SER A 3 8.70 7.07 -8.34
C SER A 3 8.49 7.81 -7.03
N ASP A 4 7.68 8.85 -7.06
CA ASP A 4 7.37 9.66 -5.88
C ASP A 4 6.08 9.16 -5.20
N ILE A 5 5.95 7.85 -5.09
CA ILE A 5 4.76 7.21 -4.53
C ILE A 5 5.13 6.31 -3.37
N SER A 6 4.53 6.56 -2.21
CA SER A 6 4.61 5.65 -1.07
C SER A 6 3.35 4.78 -1.09
N VAL A 7 3.54 3.47 -1.14
CA VAL A 7 2.43 2.53 -1.00
C VAL A 7 2.34 2.14 0.46
N LEU A 8 1.15 2.27 1.03
CA LEU A 8 0.92 2.00 2.45
C LEU A 8 -0.03 0.82 2.58
N ILE A 9 0.36 -0.16 3.39
CA ILE A 9 -0.41 -1.39 3.61
C ILE A 9 -0.60 -1.58 5.11
N LEU A 10 -1.84 -1.68 5.54
CA LEU A 10 -2.14 -2.03 6.94
C LEU A 10 -2.42 -3.52 6.96
N ALA A 11 -1.69 -4.26 7.81
CA ALA A 11 -1.74 -5.71 7.76
C ALA A 11 -1.81 -6.34 9.15
N ARG A 12 -2.53 -7.45 9.23
CA ARG A 12 -2.50 -8.34 10.38
C ARG A 12 -2.78 -9.76 9.90
N ASN A 13 -1.81 -10.65 10.13
CA ASN A 13 -1.93 -12.07 9.77
C ASN A 13 -2.31 -12.27 8.30
N GLU A 14 -1.51 -11.68 7.42
CA GLU A 14 -1.70 -11.74 5.97
C GLU A 14 -0.57 -12.47 5.27
N GLU A 15 0.03 -13.47 5.92
CA GLU A 15 1.17 -14.18 5.33
C GLU A 15 0.84 -14.83 3.99
N ALA A 16 -0.43 -15.21 3.77
CA ALA A 16 -0.84 -15.84 2.51
C ALA A 16 -0.92 -14.83 1.36
N ASN A 17 -1.05 -13.53 1.65
CA ASN A 17 -1.35 -12.52 0.65
C ASN A 17 -0.30 -11.43 0.51
N ILE A 18 0.48 -11.16 1.55
CA ILE A 18 1.30 -9.97 1.61
C ILE A 18 2.35 -9.91 0.50
N ARG A 19 2.96 -11.03 0.14
CA ARG A 19 3.98 -11.07 -0.91
C ARG A 19 3.43 -10.60 -2.24
N GLU A 20 2.33 -11.21 -2.68
CA GLU A 20 1.75 -10.86 -3.98
C GLU A 20 1.22 -9.42 -3.99
N CYS A 21 0.70 -8.96 -2.87
CA CYS A 21 0.26 -7.58 -2.75
C CYS A 21 1.42 -6.63 -3.01
N ILE A 22 2.53 -6.82 -2.30
CA ILE A 22 3.71 -5.97 -2.44
C ILE A 22 4.26 -6.05 -3.86
N GLU A 23 4.37 -7.26 -4.41
CA GLU A 23 4.93 -7.47 -5.74
C GLU A 23 4.06 -6.84 -6.84
N SER A 24 2.77 -6.67 -6.59
CA SER A 24 1.89 -6.02 -7.57
C SER A 24 2.09 -4.51 -7.62
N CYS A 25 2.77 -3.92 -6.65
CA CYS A 25 2.97 -2.47 -6.57
C CYS A 25 4.32 -2.07 -7.17
N THR A 26 4.55 -2.45 -8.43
CA THR A 26 5.83 -2.23 -9.11
C THR A 26 6.15 -0.76 -9.34
N PHE A 27 5.15 0.10 -9.29
CA PHE A 27 5.29 1.55 -9.52
C PHE A 27 5.80 2.28 -8.28
N ALA A 28 5.85 1.63 -7.13
CA ALA A 28 6.11 2.30 -5.86
C ALA A 28 7.56 2.75 -5.71
N GLY A 29 7.74 3.96 -5.19
CA GLY A 29 9.06 4.42 -4.75
C GLY A 29 9.45 3.77 -3.43
N GLU A 30 8.47 3.47 -2.61
CA GLU A 30 8.66 2.69 -1.37
C GLU A 30 7.36 2.00 -1.02
N VAL A 31 7.47 0.88 -0.30
CA VAL A 31 6.31 0.19 0.27
C VAL A 31 6.50 0.14 1.78
N ILE A 32 5.48 0.57 2.51
CA ILE A 32 5.49 0.59 3.97
C ILE A 32 4.34 -0.29 4.45
N VAL A 33 4.66 -1.24 5.32
CA VAL A 33 3.65 -2.11 5.93
C VAL A 33 3.56 -1.73 7.40
N ILE A 34 2.36 -1.35 7.83
CA ILE A 34 2.09 -1.13 9.25
C ILE A 34 1.48 -2.43 9.77
N ASP A 35 2.25 -3.13 10.57
CA ASP A 35 1.88 -4.46 11.06
C ASP A 35 1.23 -4.35 12.43
N ASP A 36 -0.01 -4.81 12.54
CA ASP A 36 -0.77 -4.81 13.79
C ASP A 36 -0.43 -6.08 14.57
N PHE A 37 0.86 -6.26 14.89
CA PHE A 37 1.38 -7.37 15.70
C PHE A 37 0.90 -8.73 15.19
N SER A 38 1.16 -9.01 13.91
CA SER A 38 0.85 -10.32 13.33
C SER A 38 1.55 -11.43 14.11
N THR A 39 0.87 -12.56 14.24
CA THR A 39 1.41 -13.75 14.91
C THR A 39 1.96 -14.77 13.92
N ASP A 40 1.79 -14.52 12.62
CA ASP A 40 2.31 -15.36 11.55
C ASP A 40 3.57 -14.74 10.93
N ASP A 41 3.95 -15.17 9.73
CA ASP A 41 5.16 -14.68 9.07
C ASP A 41 4.95 -13.44 8.22
N THR A 42 3.87 -12.70 8.41
CA THR A 42 3.56 -11.49 7.63
C THR A 42 4.74 -10.53 7.60
N GLU A 43 5.28 -10.19 8.75
CA GLU A 43 6.38 -9.22 8.85
C GLU A 43 7.62 -9.69 8.11
N LYS A 44 7.99 -10.95 8.35
CA LYS A 44 9.19 -11.53 7.74
C LYS A 44 9.09 -11.54 6.22
N ILE A 45 7.93 -11.92 5.70
CA ILE A 45 7.69 -11.98 4.26
C ILE A 45 7.74 -10.57 3.67
N ALA A 46 7.09 -9.62 4.32
CA ALA A 46 7.08 -8.23 3.83
C ALA A 46 8.49 -7.66 3.75
N GLU A 47 9.30 -7.90 4.78
CA GLU A 47 10.68 -7.42 4.79
C GLU A 47 11.50 -8.08 3.68
N ALA A 48 11.28 -9.37 3.44
CA ALA A 48 11.96 -10.07 2.36
C ALA A 48 11.60 -9.52 0.99
N CYS A 49 10.42 -8.93 0.86
CA CYS A 49 9.97 -8.29 -0.38
C CYS A 49 10.47 -6.86 -0.54
N GLY A 50 11.22 -6.36 0.43
CA GLY A 50 11.78 -5.01 0.37
C GLY A 50 10.92 -3.93 1.02
N ALA A 51 9.82 -4.29 1.68
CA ALA A 51 8.99 -3.32 2.37
C ALA A 51 9.63 -2.88 3.68
N ARG A 52 9.35 -1.65 4.07
CA ARG A 52 9.70 -1.15 5.41
C ARG A 52 8.54 -1.50 6.32
N VAL A 53 8.78 -2.32 7.33
CA VAL A 53 7.73 -2.80 8.24
C VAL A 53 7.83 -2.08 9.58
N ILE A 54 6.71 -1.55 10.04
CA ILE A 54 6.62 -0.86 11.33
C ILE A 54 5.47 -1.48 12.10
N ARG A 55 5.75 -1.96 13.31
CA ARG A 55 4.71 -2.51 14.18
C ARG A 55 4.00 -1.41 14.91
N ARG A 56 2.68 -1.44 14.88
CA ARG A 56 1.86 -0.52 15.66
C ARG A 56 0.49 -1.15 15.89
N ALA A 57 0.12 -1.31 17.14
CA ALA A 57 -1.19 -1.87 17.48
C ALA A 57 -2.29 -0.93 17.02
N MET A 58 -3.26 -1.46 16.29
CA MET A 58 -4.38 -0.67 15.80
C MET A 58 -5.40 -0.40 16.91
N ASP A 59 -5.62 -1.37 17.80
CA ASP A 59 -6.55 -1.26 18.92
C ASP A 59 -7.94 -0.76 18.52
N GLY A 60 -8.43 -1.24 17.38
CA GLY A 60 -9.75 -0.83 16.88
C GLY A 60 -9.79 0.55 16.27
N ASP A 61 -8.67 1.27 16.24
CA ASP A 61 -8.62 2.64 15.70
C ASP A 61 -8.05 2.64 14.28
N TRP A 62 -8.90 2.32 13.33
CA TRP A 62 -8.53 2.26 11.92
C TRP A 62 -8.00 3.61 11.42
N GLY A 63 -8.68 4.69 11.78
CA GLY A 63 -8.28 6.03 11.35
C GLY A 63 -6.92 6.42 11.90
N GLY A 64 -6.65 6.09 13.16
CA GLY A 64 -5.34 6.34 13.77
C GLY A 64 -4.24 5.57 13.10
N GLN A 65 -4.52 4.32 12.70
CA GLN A 65 -3.53 3.50 12.01
C GLN A 65 -3.22 4.08 10.63
N GLN A 66 -4.24 4.54 9.91
CA GLN A 66 -4.03 5.19 8.62
C GLN A 66 -3.23 6.47 8.75
N THR A 67 -3.55 7.30 9.74
CA THR A 67 -2.84 8.55 9.98
C THR A 67 -1.37 8.28 10.29
N PHE A 68 -1.10 7.29 11.13
CA PHE A 68 0.27 6.90 11.43
C PHE A 68 1.01 6.49 10.16
N ALA A 69 0.36 5.68 9.31
CA ALA A 69 0.97 5.23 8.06
C ALA A 69 1.35 6.41 7.17
N VAL A 70 0.46 7.38 7.05
CA VAL A 70 0.72 8.59 6.25
C VAL A 70 1.94 9.34 6.78
N GLU A 71 2.06 9.42 8.11
CA GLU A 71 3.19 10.11 8.74
C GLU A 71 4.53 9.44 8.44
N GLN A 72 4.52 8.15 8.15
CA GLN A 72 5.74 7.41 7.83
C GLN A 72 6.17 7.56 6.38
N ALA A 73 5.27 8.01 5.52
CA ALA A 73 5.54 8.10 4.09
C ALA A 73 6.61 9.15 3.79
N ARG A 74 7.52 8.83 2.88
CA ARG A 74 8.62 9.72 2.48
C ARG A 74 8.41 10.35 1.12
N CYS A 75 7.48 9.81 0.33
CA CYS A 75 7.20 10.30 -1.00
C CYS A 75 6.06 11.29 -0.99
N GLY A 76 5.91 12.07 -2.07
CA GLY A 76 4.90 13.11 -2.17
C GLY A 76 3.50 12.59 -2.42
N TRP A 77 3.38 11.37 -2.95
CA TRP A 77 2.08 10.74 -3.23
C TRP A 77 1.91 9.51 -2.38
N ILE A 78 0.66 9.25 -2.00
CA ILE A 78 0.32 8.14 -1.12
C ILE A 78 -0.73 7.28 -1.80
N PHE A 79 -0.52 5.97 -1.77
CA PHE A 79 -1.46 5.00 -2.31
C PHE A 79 -1.68 3.90 -1.28
N PHE A 80 -2.92 3.79 -0.77
CA PHE A 80 -3.28 2.70 0.13
C PHE A 80 -3.77 1.49 -0.64
N ILE A 81 -3.34 0.31 -0.23
CA ILE A 81 -3.86 -0.95 -0.77
C ILE A 81 -4.00 -1.93 0.39
N ASP A 82 -5.07 -2.72 0.39
CA ASP A 82 -5.26 -3.74 1.43
C ASP A 82 -4.36 -4.94 1.14
N ALA A 83 -3.91 -5.61 2.21
CA ALA A 83 -2.94 -6.70 2.08
C ALA A 83 -3.45 -7.86 1.22
N ASP A 84 -4.76 -8.05 1.15
CA ASP A 84 -5.37 -9.11 0.35
C ASP A 84 -5.74 -8.64 -1.06
N GLU A 85 -5.32 -7.45 -1.45
CA GLU A 85 -5.58 -6.89 -2.77
C GLU A 85 -4.34 -6.94 -3.65
N ARG A 86 -4.57 -6.83 -4.96
CA ARG A 86 -3.49 -6.78 -5.96
C ARG A 86 -3.73 -5.60 -6.87
N CYS A 87 -2.68 -4.87 -7.16
CA CYS A 87 -2.75 -3.78 -8.13
C CYS A 87 -2.59 -4.38 -9.52
N THR A 88 -3.57 -4.17 -10.40
CA THR A 88 -3.47 -4.70 -11.77
C THR A 88 -2.44 -3.89 -12.55
N PRO A 89 -1.84 -4.48 -13.61
CA PRO A 89 -0.91 -3.72 -14.46
C PRO A 89 -1.53 -2.44 -15.01
N GLU A 90 -2.80 -2.50 -15.38
CA GLU A 90 -3.52 -1.32 -15.91
C GLU A 90 -3.65 -0.24 -14.84
N ALA A 91 -4.00 -0.63 -13.62
CA ALA A 91 -4.12 0.32 -12.52
C ALA A 91 -2.76 0.93 -12.17
N ALA A 92 -1.71 0.12 -12.16
CA ALA A 92 -0.35 0.59 -11.89
C ALA A 92 0.06 1.65 -12.90
N GLU A 93 -0.24 1.40 -14.18
CA GLU A 93 0.08 2.34 -15.24
C GLU A 93 -0.69 3.65 -15.10
N GLU A 94 -1.98 3.56 -14.77
CA GLU A 94 -2.80 4.74 -14.52
C GLU A 94 -2.31 5.56 -13.34
N ILE A 95 -1.93 4.90 -12.27
CA ILE A 95 -1.41 5.56 -11.08
C ILE A 95 -0.13 6.32 -11.42
N ALA A 96 0.79 5.67 -12.14
CA ALA A 96 2.04 6.30 -12.53
C ALA A 96 1.79 7.54 -13.39
N ARG A 97 0.87 7.46 -14.34
CA ARG A 97 0.52 8.59 -15.19
C ARG A 97 -0.10 9.74 -14.41
N THR A 98 -0.97 9.40 -13.45
CA THR A 98 -1.64 10.40 -12.62
C THR A 98 -0.63 11.20 -11.80
N VAL A 99 0.31 10.49 -11.20
CA VAL A 99 1.36 11.12 -10.39
C VAL A 99 2.25 12.01 -11.28
N GLU A 100 2.56 11.54 -12.47
CA GLU A 100 3.36 12.29 -13.41
C GLU A 100 2.71 13.63 -13.79
N LYS A 101 1.38 13.63 -13.91
CA LYS A 101 0.63 14.86 -14.20
C LYS A 101 0.52 15.78 -13.00
N GLY A 102 0.68 15.27 -11.79
CA GLY A 102 0.61 16.06 -10.57
C GLY A 102 -0.78 16.48 -10.16
N GLU A 103 -1.82 15.78 -10.62
CA GLU A 103 -3.21 16.14 -10.34
C GLU A 103 -3.76 15.38 -9.12
N LYS A 104 -3.73 16.02 -7.96
CA LYS A 104 -4.16 15.40 -6.71
C LYS A 104 -5.61 14.93 -6.69
N ALA A 105 -6.50 15.66 -7.36
CA ALA A 105 -7.90 15.25 -7.45
C ALA A 105 -8.02 13.94 -8.22
N ALA A 106 -7.24 13.79 -9.30
CA ALA A 106 -7.23 12.55 -10.06
C ALA A 106 -6.71 11.38 -9.21
N TYR A 107 -5.73 11.65 -8.35
CA TYR A 107 -5.23 10.64 -7.42
C TYR A 107 -6.36 10.09 -6.54
N TRP A 108 -7.20 10.95 -5.99
CA TRP A 108 -8.31 10.53 -5.15
C TRP A 108 -9.30 9.65 -5.93
N LEU A 109 -9.61 10.02 -7.15
CA LEU A 109 -10.50 9.24 -8.00
C LEU A 109 -9.91 7.87 -8.31
N ARG A 110 -8.60 7.80 -8.59
CA ARG A 110 -7.94 6.53 -8.87
C ARG A 110 -7.98 5.60 -7.66
N ARG A 111 -7.82 6.16 -6.48
CA ARG A 111 -7.90 5.35 -5.27
C ARG A 111 -9.26 4.68 -5.14
N GLN A 112 -10.34 5.40 -5.44
CA GLN A 112 -11.68 4.82 -5.41
C GLN A 112 -11.87 3.77 -6.50
N ASN A 113 -11.35 4.02 -7.67
CA ASN A 113 -11.40 3.06 -8.77
C ASN A 113 -10.65 1.78 -8.42
N ARG A 114 -9.54 1.90 -7.71
CA ARG A 114 -8.79 0.75 -7.27
C ARG A 114 -9.66 -0.19 -6.44
N PHE A 115 -10.46 0.33 -5.54
CA PHE A 115 -11.35 -0.52 -4.75
C PHE A 115 -12.30 -1.30 -5.63
N ARG A 116 -12.86 -0.66 -6.64
CA ARG A 116 -13.76 -1.36 -7.56
C ARG A 116 -13.04 -2.46 -8.31
N TYR A 117 -11.86 -2.18 -8.82
CA TYR A 117 -11.08 -3.18 -9.53
C TYR A 117 -10.83 -4.39 -8.66
N ASN A 118 -10.43 -4.16 -7.44
CA ASN A 118 -10.07 -5.23 -6.54
C ASN A 118 -11.28 -6.06 -6.11
N LYS A 119 -12.43 -5.42 -5.98
CA LYS A 119 -13.65 -6.14 -5.61
C LYS A 119 -14.22 -6.91 -6.80
N ALA A 120 -13.95 -6.46 -7.99
CA ALA A 120 -14.45 -7.11 -9.22
C ALA A 120 -13.66 -8.36 -9.59
N VAL A 121 -12.43 -8.49 -9.13
CA VAL A 121 -11.61 -9.66 -9.45
C VAL A 121 -11.77 -10.83 -8.46
#